data_9078d3c60233b8dddc5287f069b3836d
#
_entry.id   9078d3c60233b8dddc5287f069b3836d
#
_cell.length_a   1.000
_cell.length_b   1.000
_cell.length_c   1.000
_cell.angle_alpha   90.00
_cell.angle_beta   90.00
_cell.angle_gamma   90.00
#
_symmetry.space_group_name_H-M   'P 1'
#
loop_
_entity.id
_entity.type
_entity.pdbx_description
1 polymer ?
#
loop_
_entity_poly.entity_id
_entity_poly.type
_entity_poly.pdbx_seq_one_letter_code
_entity_poly.pdbx_strand_id
1 'polypeptide(L)'
;MGLRRVTDGGGLRPVAPREYPRDTEGLLLQLKDPDPAARRWAARDLAIHPHAVSSLCEHLAQERDHTVREVMFTTLGVLGGEDVAAGLIPHLRSEDANLRNGAIEVLAELPDEVAPHIDALLQDADVDVRIFTLNVLNMLSHPRVGKWLTMVLRQDPHVNVVAAALEAATEAGSHETLPAIAMARQRFADDPFIGFAADLAQQRIEST
;
A
#
# COMPACT_ATOMS: atom_id res chain seq x y z
N MET A 1 -58.08 -1.31 29.49
CA MET A 1 -56.95 -0.82 28.68
C MET A 1 -56.45 -1.95 27.82
N GLY A 2 -56.86 -2.04 26.57
CA GLY A 2 -56.59 -3.18 25.69
C GLY A 2 -55.30 -3.00 24.92
N LEU A 3 -54.39 -3.98 25.03
CA LEU A 3 -53.18 -4.06 24.21
C LEU A 3 -53.58 -4.42 22.77
N ARG A 4 -53.34 -3.48 21.83
CA ARG A 4 -53.44 -3.73 20.40
C ARG A 4 -52.28 -4.62 19.98
N ARG A 5 -52.57 -5.82 19.53
CA ARG A 5 -51.63 -6.66 18.76
C ARG A 5 -51.38 -5.96 17.44
N VAL A 6 -50.13 -5.53 17.25
CA VAL A 6 -49.59 -5.14 15.92
C VAL A 6 -49.27 -6.44 15.20
N THR A 7 -50.14 -6.89 14.34
CA THR A 7 -49.82 -7.93 13.32
C THR A 7 -49.25 -7.22 12.10
N ASP A 8 -47.99 -6.78 12.21
CA ASP A 8 -47.24 -6.43 11.02
C ASP A 8 -46.62 -7.73 10.48
N GLY A 9 -47.29 -8.30 9.49
CA GLY A 9 -46.74 -9.37 8.68
C GLY A 9 -45.56 -8.84 7.86
N GLY A 10 -44.42 -8.66 8.50
CA GLY A 10 -43.14 -8.47 7.80
C GLY A 10 -42.77 -9.79 7.13
N GLY A 11 -43.47 -10.12 6.02
CA GLY A 11 -43.04 -11.20 5.14
C GLY A 11 -41.60 -10.92 4.73
N LEU A 12 -40.72 -11.87 5.03
CA LEU A 12 -39.35 -11.86 4.51
C LEU A 12 -39.46 -11.59 3.00
N ARG A 13 -38.92 -10.46 2.54
CA ARG A 13 -38.82 -10.18 1.11
C ARG A 13 -38.09 -11.37 0.49
N PRO A 14 -38.62 -11.95 -0.60
CA PRO A 14 -37.90 -13.00 -1.32
C PRO A 14 -36.52 -12.47 -1.65
N VAL A 15 -35.47 -13.18 -1.20
CA VAL A 15 -34.12 -12.87 -1.62
C VAL A 15 -34.09 -13.09 -3.14
N ALA A 16 -33.84 -12.03 -3.90
CA ALA A 16 -33.71 -12.17 -5.35
C ALA A 16 -32.65 -13.24 -5.65
N PRO A 17 -32.88 -14.13 -6.62
CA PRO A 17 -31.84 -15.07 -7.01
C PRO A 17 -30.55 -14.32 -7.30
N ARG A 18 -29.45 -14.80 -6.75
CA ARG A 18 -28.14 -14.22 -7.04
C ARG A 18 -27.84 -14.44 -8.52
N GLU A 19 -27.48 -13.37 -9.21
CA GLU A 19 -27.18 -13.40 -10.63
C GLU A 19 -25.89 -14.16 -10.95
N TYR A 20 -24.94 -14.14 -10.00
CA TYR A 20 -23.61 -14.74 -10.14
C TYR A 20 -23.39 -15.89 -9.15
N PRO A 21 -22.74 -17.01 -9.58
CA PRO A 21 -22.23 -18.03 -8.68
C PRO A 21 -21.30 -17.45 -7.61
N ARG A 22 -21.15 -18.16 -6.48
CA ARG A 22 -20.28 -17.72 -5.37
C ARG A 22 -18.92 -18.41 -5.35
N ASP A 23 -18.56 -19.10 -6.42
CA ASP A 23 -17.23 -19.60 -6.67
C ASP A 23 -16.33 -18.51 -7.27
N THR A 24 -15.04 -18.81 -7.40
CA THR A 24 -14.05 -17.85 -7.92
C THR A 24 -14.44 -17.32 -9.29
N GLU A 25 -14.91 -18.17 -10.20
CA GLU A 25 -15.25 -17.77 -11.56
C GLU A 25 -16.46 -16.82 -11.59
N GLY A 26 -17.52 -17.12 -10.84
CA GLY A 26 -18.70 -16.28 -10.75
C GLY A 26 -18.40 -14.93 -10.11
N LEU A 27 -17.55 -14.87 -9.08
CA LEU A 27 -17.12 -13.63 -8.45
C LEU A 27 -16.24 -12.79 -9.39
N LEU A 28 -15.32 -13.41 -10.13
CA LEU A 28 -14.51 -12.73 -11.15
C LEU A 28 -15.37 -12.21 -12.31
N LEU A 29 -16.46 -12.91 -12.66
CA LEU A 29 -17.44 -12.40 -13.61
C LEU A 29 -18.18 -11.18 -13.05
N GLN A 30 -18.62 -11.24 -11.78
CA GLN A 30 -19.31 -10.16 -11.09
C GLN A 30 -18.42 -8.91 -10.91
N LEU A 31 -17.08 -9.04 -10.86
CA LEU A 31 -16.18 -7.89 -10.90
C LEU A 31 -16.29 -7.05 -12.18
N LYS A 32 -16.91 -7.58 -13.23
CA LYS A 32 -17.12 -6.88 -14.51
C LYS A 32 -18.52 -6.29 -14.63
N ASP A 33 -19.33 -6.38 -13.57
CA ASP A 33 -20.69 -5.84 -13.55
C ASP A 33 -20.68 -4.32 -13.76
N PRO A 34 -21.61 -3.73 -14.53
CA PRO A 34 -21.72 -2.29 -14.67
C PRO A 34 -22.02 -1.56 -13.34
N ASP A 35 -22.70 -2.21 -12.39
CA ASP A 35 -22.99 -1.64 -11.08
C ASP A 35 -21.77 -1.71 -10.13
N PRO A 36 -21.23 -0.56 -9.69
CA PRO A 36 -20.13 -0.54 -8.74
C PRO A 36 -20.45 -1.27 -7.42
N ALA A 37 -21.72 -1.28 -6.98
CA ALA A 37 -22.11 -2.00 -5.78
C ALA A 37 -21.95 -3.51 -5.96
N ALA A 38 -22.31 -4.04 -7.12
CA ALA A 38 -22.11 -5.46 -7.45
C ALA A 38 -20.61 -5.81 -7.48
N ARG A 39 -19.77 -4.97 -8.11
CA ARG A 39 -18.31 -5.15 -8.15
C ARG A 39 -17.69 -5.12 -6.75
N ARG A 40 -18.11 -4.18 -5.88
CA ARG A 40 -17.66 -4.11 -4.48
C ARG A 40 -17.95 -5.40 -3.71
N TRP A 41 -19.15 -5.95 -3.87
CA TRP A 41 -19.52 -7.21 -3.23
C TRP A 41 -18.65 -8.36 -3.72
N ALA A 42 -18.39 -8.44 -5.03
CA ALA A 42 -17.52 -9.45 -5.61
C ALA A 42 -16.08 -9.33 -5.07
N ALA A 43 -15.52 -8.12 -5.08
CA ALA A 43 -14.19 -7.85 -4.56
C ALA A 43 -14.04 -8.33 -3.11
N ARG A 44 -14.99 -7.97 -2.23
CA ARG A 44 -14.97 -8.40 -0.83
C ARG A 44 -15.06 -9.91 -0.67
N ASP A 45 -15.96 -10.56 -1.44
CA ASP A 45 -16.18 -11.98 -1.28
C ASP A 45 -15.03 -12.83 -1.85
N LEU A 46 -14.17 -12.24 -2.71
CA LEU A 46 -12.93 -12.84 -3.18
C LEU A 46 -11.83 -12.94 -2.10
N ALA A 47 -12.00 -12.35 -0.92
CA ALA A 47 -11.02 -12.41 0.18
C ALA A 47 -10.70 -13.82 0.70
N ILE A 48 -11.52 -14.81 0.35
CA ILE A 48 -11.28 -16.23 0.69
C ILE A 48 -10.86 -17.08 -0.54
N HIS A 49 -10.52 -16.42 -1.64
CA HIS A 49 -10.18 -17.07 -2.92
C HIS A 49 -8.75 -16.72 -3.36
N PRO A 50 -7.69 -17.35 -2.82
CA PRO A 50 -6.30 -16.99 -3.08
C PRO A 50 -5.91 -17.08 -4.57
N HIS A 51 -6.56 -17.94 -5.33
CA HIS A 51 -6.32 -18.05 -6.78
C HIS A 51 -6.85 -16.85 -7.60
N ALA A 52 -7.57 -15.92 -6.96
CA ALA A 52 -8.06 -14.71 -7.63
C ALA A 52 -7.05 -13.55 -7.63
N VAL A 53 -5.91 -13.64 -6.95
CA VAL A 53 -4.95 -12.54 -6.77
C VAL A 53 -4.53 -11.92 -8.10
N SER A 54 -4.08 -12.71 -9.08
CA SER A 54 -3.65 -12.19 -10.39
C SER A 54 -4.77 -11.42 -11.08
N SER A 55 -5.98 -11.99 -11.11
CA SER A 55 -7.15 -11.35 -11.72
C SER A 55 -7.59 -10.08 -10.99
N LEU A 56 -7.46 -10.05 -9.64
CA LEU A 56 -7.73 -8.85 -8.84
C LEU A 56 -6.72 -7.74 -9.17
N CYS A 57 -5.43 -8.05 -9.23
CA CYS A 57 -4.40 -7.07 -9.57
C CYS A 57 -4.58 -6.51 -11.00
N GLU A 58 -4.93 -7.36 -11.97
CA GLU A 58 -5.23 -6.93 -13.33
C GLU A 58 -6.47 -6.02 -13.40
N HIS A 59 -7.52 -6.35 -12.65
CA HIS A 59 -8.75 -5.58 -12.62
C HIS A 59 -8.58 -4.25 -11.90
N LEU A 60 -7.77 -4.22 -10.84
CA LEU A 60 -7.46 -3.04 -10.04
C LEU A 60 -6.93 -1.87 -10.89
N ALA A 61 -6.08 -2.16 -11.89
CA ALA A 61 -5.54 -1.16 -12.81
C ALA A 61 -6.63 -0.55 -13.73
N GLN A 62 -7.72 -1.26 -13.96
CA GLN A 62 -8.81 -0.84 -14.85
C GLN A 62 -10.01 -0.25 -14.10
N GLU A 63 -10.14 -0.53 -12.80
CA GLU A 63 -11.25 -0.04 -11.98
C GLU A 63 -11.16 1.48 -11.82
N ARG A 64 -12.28 2.17 -12.04
CA ARG A 64 -12.38 3.62 -11.96
C ARG A 64 -13.16 4.11 -10.74
N ASP A 65 -13.99 3.25 -10.17
CA ASP A 65 -14.72 3.58 -8.96
C ASP A 65 -13.80 3.40 -7.75
N HIS A 66 -13.52 4.51 -7.05
CA HIS A 66 -12.58 4.49 -5.94
C HIS A 66 -13.07 3.60 -4.78
N THR A 67 -14.40 3.49 -4.58
CA THR A 67 -14.95 2.65 -3.49
C THR A 67 -14.81 1.16 -3.78
N VAL A 68 -14.78 0.77 -5.07
CA VAL A 68 -14.46 -0.60 -5.48
C VAL A 68 -12.96 -0.86 -5.29
N ARG A 69 -12.10 0.09 -5.71
CA ARG A 69 -10.65 -0.03 -5.50
C ARG A 69 -10.27 -0.21 -4.03
N GLU A 70 -10.85 0.58 -3.12
CA GLU A 70 -10.60 0.45 -1.67
C GLU A 70 -10.90 -0.96 -1.18
N VAL A 71 -12.03 -1.53 -1.61
CA VAL A 71 -12.38 -2.91 -1.24
C VAL A 71 -11.42 -3.92 -1.86
N MET A 72 -10.97 -3.70 -3.11
CA MET A 72 -9.97 -4.57 -3.75
C MET A 72 -8.63 -4.53 -3.03
N PHE A 73 -8.14 -3.35 -2.63
CA PHE A 73 -6.92 -3.23 -1.83
C PHE A 73 -7.05 -3.95 -0.49
N THR A 74 -8.17 -3.73 0.22
CA THR A 74 -8.46 -4.45 1.48
C THR A 74 -8.46 -5.97 1.26
N THR A 75 -9.07 -6.43 0.17
CA THR A 75 -9.12 -7.85 -0.18
C THR A 75 -7.73 -8.41 -0.48
N LEU A 76 -6.90 -7.68 -1.23
CA LEU A 76 -5.51 -8.08 -1.50
C LEU A 76 -4.68 -8.12 -0.22
N GLY A 77 -4.83 -7.14 0.68
CA GLY A 77 -4.18 -7.15 2.00
C GLY A 77 -4.57 -8.37 2.85
N VAL A 78 -5.87 -8.75 2.83
CA VAL A 78 -6.35 -9.95 3.54
C VAL A 78 -5.82 -11.24 2.91
N LEU A 79 -5.73 -11.32 1.58
CA LEU A 79 -5.18 -12.48 0.87
C LEU A 79 -3.68 -12.63 1.15
N GLY A 80 -2.94 -11.50 1.17
CA GLY A 80 -1.51 -11.50 1.42
C GLY A 80 -0.70 -12.34 0.45
N GLY A 81 0.55 -12.58 0.82
CA GLY A 81 1.45 -13.49 0.10
C GLY A 81 2.25 -12.82 -1.02
N GLU A 82 3.24 -13.57 -1.51
CA GLU A 82 4.22 -13.10 -2.50
C GLU A 82 3.56 -12.67 -3.82
N ASP A 83 2.50 -13.36 -4.26
CA ASP A 83 1.77 -13.02 -5.48
C ASP A 83 1.09 -11.65 -5.39
N VAL A 84 0.59 -11.27 -4.19
CA VAL A 84 0.01 -9.94 -3.95
C VAL A 84 1.09 -8.87 -4.03
N ALA A 85 2.21 -9.07 -3.34
CA ALA A 85 3.34 -8.13 -3.40
C ALA A 85 3.84 -7.95 -4.84
N ALA A 86 4.08 -9.05 -5.56
CA ALA A 86 4.50 -9.01 -6.96
C ALA A 86 3.49 -8.32 -7.89
N GLY A 87 2.19 -8.52 -7.65
CA GLY A 87 1.12 -7.89 -8.43
C GLY A 87 0.94 -6.40 -8.15
N LEU A 88 1.28 -5.93 -6.93
CA LEU A 88 1.13 -4.53 -6.55
C LEU A 88 2.37 -3.67 -6.84
N ILE A 89 3.57 -4.22 -6.82
CA ILE A 89 4.82 -3.51 -7.11
C ILE A 89 4.77 -2.69 -8.42
N PRO A 90 4.24 -3.19 -9.56
CA PRO A 90 4.13 -2.40 -10.78
C PRO A 90 3.33 -1.10 -10.63
N HIS A 91 2.39 -1.05 -9.69
CA HIS A 91 1.54 0.12 -9.44
C HIS A 91 2.28 1.27 -8.75
N LEU A 92 3.47 1.07 -8.20
CA LEU A 92 4.34 2.16 -7.75
C LEU A 92 4.73 3.13 -8.88
N ARG A 93 4.63 2.71 -10.15
CA ARG A 93 4.84 3.55 -11.34
C ARG A 93 3.59 4.23 -11.85
N SER A 94 2.45 4.04 -11.21
CA SER A 94 1.17 4.56 -11.69
C SER A 94 1.11 6.08 -11.59
N GLU A 95 0.66 6.74 -12.64
CA GLU A 95 0.30 8.16 -12.62
C GLU A 95 -0.97 8.44 -11.79
N ASP A 96 -1.83 7.43 -11.62
CA ASP A 96 -3.01 7.52 -10.75
C ASP A 96 -2.57 7.43 -9.29
N ALA A 97 -2.65 8.57 -8.60
CA ALA A 97 -2.22 8.69 -7.21
C ALA A 97 -3.01 7.75 -6.26
N ASN A 98 -4.31 7.52 -6.53
CA ASN A 98 -5.11 6.63 -5.69
C ASN A 98 -4.66 5.17 -5.85
N LEU A 99 -4.37 4.75 -7.08
CA LEU A 99 -3.88 3.41 -7.36
C LEU A 99 -2.49 3.20 -6.73
N ARG A 100 -1.61 4.16 -6.89
CA ARG A 100 -0.25 4.12 -6.34
C ARG A 100 -0.25 4.10 -4.80
N ASN A 101 -1.00 5.00 -4.18
CA ASN A 101 -1.05 5.10 -2.72
C ASN A 101 -1.66 3.84 -2.08
N GLY A 102 -2.74 3.30 -2.65
CA GLY A 102 -3.30 2.03 -2.18
C GLY A 102 -2.32 0.86 -2.31
N ALA A 103 -1.50 0.83 -3.38
CA ALA A 103 -0.44 -0.17 -3.51
C ALA A 103 0.64 0.01 -2.43
N ILE A 104 1.07 1.26 -2.14
CA ILE A 104 2.03 1.57 -1.06
C ILE A 104 1.50 1.06 0.29
N GLU A 105 0.25 1.36 0.63
CA GLU A 105 -0.37 0.96 1.90
C GLU A 105 -0.39 -0.57 2.05
N VAL A 106 -0.87 -1.30 1.04
CA VAL A 106 -0.91 -2.78 1.12
C VAL A 106 0.49 -3.40 1.15
N LEU A 107 1.44 -2.88 0.35
CA LEU A 107 2.83 -3.37 0.37
C LEU A 107 3.49 -3.16 1.74
N ALA A 108 3.17 -2.07 2.44
CA ALA A 108 3.67 -1.82 3.80
C ALA A 108 3.11 -2.80 4.85
N GLU A 109 1.95 -3.40 4.60
CA GLU A 109 1.34 -4.44 5.44
C GLU A 109 1.91 -5.85 5.16
N LEU A 110 2.77 -6.02 4.14
CA LEU A 110 3.35 -7.28 3.69
C LEU A 110 4.90 -7.27 3.82
N PRO A 111 5.44 -7.13 5.05
CA PRO A 111 6.88 -6.86 5.24
C PRO A 111 7.79 -7.97 4.73
N ASP A 112 7.44 -9.23 4.94
CA ASP A 112 8.27 -10.36 4.52
C ASP A 112 8.21 -10.58 3.00
N GLU A 113 7.05 -10.31 2.41
CA GLU A 113 6.79 -10.50 0.97
C GLU A 113 7.41 -9.39 0.12
N VAL A 114 7.41 -8.14 0.62
CA VAL A 114 7.99 -7.01 -0.12
C VAL A 114 9.51 -6.91 0.06
N ALA A 115 10.05 -7.39 1.20
CA ALA A 115 11.47 -7.28 1.55
C ALA A 115 12.44 -7.79 0.46
N PRO A 116 12.18 -8.90 -0.26
CA PRO A 116 13.05 -9.37 -1.35
C PRO A 116 13.16 -8.39 -2.53
N HIS A 117 12.19 -7.51 -2.70
CA HIS A 117 12.09 -6.57 -3.82
C HIS A 117 12.70 -5.20 -3.52
N ILE A 118 12.82 -4.83 -2.24
CA ILE A 118 13.22 -3.47 -1.81
C ILE A 118 14.57 -3.05 -2.37
N ASP A 119 15.57 -3.91 -2.34
CA ASP A 119 16.92 -3.56 -2.84
C ASP A 119 16.89 -3.17 -4.33
N ALA A 120 16.10 -3.86 -5.15
CA ALA A 120 15.94 -3.54 -6.57
C ALA A 120 15.11 -2.27 -6.78
N LEU A 121 14.05 -2.07 -6.01
CA LEU A 121 13.19 -0.89 -6.09
C LEU A 121 13.93 0.38 -5.68
N LEU A 122 14.79 0.34 -4.67
CA LEU A 122 15.64 1.47 -4.25
C LEU A 122 16.76 1.80 -5.25
N GLN A 123 17.05 0.91 -6.19
CA GLN A 123 18.02 1.11 -7.27
C GLN A 123 17.35 1.35 -8.63
N ASP A 124 16.03 1.51 -8.65
CA ASP A 124 15.30 1.74 -9.89
C ASP A 124 15.78 3.01 -10.60
N ALA A 125 15.79 2.96 -11.94
CA ALA A 125 16.18 4.12 -12.75
C ALA A 125 15.23 5.31 -12.58
N ASP A 126 13.95 5.02 -12.30
CA ASP A 126 12.91 6.01 -12.04
C ASP A 126 13.03 6.55 -10.61
N VAL A 127 13.22 7.87 -10.51
CA VAL A 127 13.31 8.60 -9.24
C VAL A 127 12.06 8.44 -8.40
N ASP A 128 10.89 8.47 -9.04
CA ASP A 128 9.61 8.40 -8.36
C ASP A 128 9.38 7.01 -7.74
N VAL A 129 9.78 5.94 -8.43
CA VAL A 129 9.74 4.59 -7.88
C VAL A 129 10.59 4.48 -6.61
N ARG A 130 11.79 5.08 -6.60
CA ARG A 130 12.65 5.10 -5.41
C ARG A 130 11.99 5.86 -4.25
N ILE A 131 11.37 7.02 -4.54
CA ILE A 131 10.63 7.82 -3.55
C ILE A 131 9.43 7.02 -3.00
N PHE A 132 8.62 6.40 -3.87
CA PHE A 132 7.46 5.62 -3.43
C PHE A 132 7.86 4.35 -2.67
N THR A 133 9.02 3.77 -2.97
CA THR A 133 9.60 2.70 -2.17
C THR A 133 9.96 3.19 -0.75
N LEU A 134 10.47 4.40 -0.61
CA LEU A 134 10.73 5.01 0.70
C LEU A 134 9.41 5.29 1.46
N ASN A 135 8.33 5.62 0.76
CA ASN A 135 7.01 5.73 1.39
C ASN A 135 6.51 4.37 1.91
N VAL A 136 6.79 3.27 1.20
CA VAL A 136 6.54 1.92 1.75
C VAL A 136 7.39 1.70 2.99
N LEU A 137 8.70 2.00 2.96
CA LEU A 137 9.61 1.81 4.10
C LEU A 137 9.22 2.65 5.32
N ASN A 138 8.63 3.83 5.12
CA ASN A 138 8.16 4.70 6.19
C ASN A 138 7.09 4.03 7.08
N MET A 139 6.32 3.12 6.50
CA MET A 139 5.23 2.40 7.16
C MET A 139 5.58 0.94 7.46
N LEU A 140 6.67 0.43 6.89
CA LEU A 140 7.04 -0.98 6.92
C LEU A 140 7.64 -1.38 8.28
N SER A 141 7.07 -2.37 8.94
CA SER A 141 7.65 -2.97 10.14
C SER A 141 8.57 -4.15 9.79
N HIS A 142 9.86 -3.86 9.48
CA HIS A 142 10.81 -4.89 9.09
C HIS A 142 12.23 -4.56 9.62
N PRO A 143 13.01 -5.54 10.13
CA PRO A 143 14.32 -5.29 10.77
C PRO A 143 15.39 -4.71 9.82
N ARG A 144 15.23 -4.81 8.51
CA ARG A 144 16.17 -4.27 7.52
C ARG A 144 15.91 -2.81 7.16
N VAL A 145 14.83 -2.17 7.62
CA VAL A 145 14.47 -0.79 7.23
C VAL A 145 15.63 0.17 7.48
N GLY A 146 16.24 0.16 8.66
CA GLY A 146 17.38 1.01 8.96
C GLY A 146 18.59 0.82 8.02
N LYS A 147 18.81 -0.41 7.52
CA LYS A 147 19.88 -0.69 6.55
C LYS A 147 19.57 -0.10 5.18
N TRP A 148 18.33 -0.23 4.71
CA TRP A 148 17.88 0.34 3.43
C TRP A 148 17.93 1.87 3.47
N LEU A 149 17.45 2.49 4.55
CA LEU A 149 17.57 3.95 4.74
C LEU A 149 19.02 4.42 4.74
N THR A 150 19.89 3.72 5.47
CA THR A 150 21.34 4.01 5.51
C THR A 150 21.97 3.93 4.11
N MET A 151 21.60 2.95 3.29
CA MET A 151 22.09 2.80 1.92
C MET A 151 21.69 4.01 1.06
N VAL A 152 20.42 4.38 1.06
CA VAL A 152 19.90 5.51 0.28
C VAL A 152 20.55 6.82 0.72
N LEU A 153 20.59 7.13 2.03
CA LEU A 153 21.17 8.35 2.57
C LEU A 153 22.65 8.52 2.22
N ARG A 154 23.38 7.42 2.05
CA ARG A 154 24.80 7.45 1.67
C ARG A 154 25.03 7.57 0.17
N GLN A 155 24.18 6.99 -0.66
CA GLN A 155 24.52 6.70 -2.05
C GLN A 155 23.62 7.37 -3.09
N ASP A 156 22.34 7.61 -2.79
CA ASP A 156 21.42 8.15 -3.80
C ASP A 156 21.84 9.58 -4.21
N PRO A 157 21.99 9.83 -5.52
CA PRO A 157 22.42 11.14 -6.00
C PRO A 157 21.30 12.17 -6.02
N HIS A 158 20.04 11.76 -5.94
CA HIS A 158 18.90 12.63 -6.15
C HIS A 158 18.39 13.23 -4.84
N VAL A 159 18.34 14.56 -4.75
CA VAL A 159 17.96 15.29 -3.54
C VAL A 159 16.59 14.90 -2.99
N ASN A 160 15.59 14.72 -3.87
CA ASN A 160 14.22 14.35 -3.43
C ASN A 160 14.16 12.92 -2.86
N VAL A 161 14.97 12.00 -3.37
CA VAL A 161 15.07 10.63 -2.80
C VAL A 161 15.71 10.69 -1.41
N VAL A 162 16.78 11.49 -1.26
CA VAL A 162 17.41 11.68 0.04
C VAL A 162 16.47 12.38 1.04
N ALA A 163 15.68 13.34 0.57
CA ALA A 163 14.64 13.99 1.38
C ALA A 163 13.59 12.98 1.88
N ALA A 164 13.07 12.13 1.00
CA ALA A 164 12.13 11.07 1.38
C ALA A 164 12.76 10.04 2.33
N ALA A 165 14.05 9.72 2.16
CA ALA A 165 14.77 8.84 3.08
C ALA A 165 14.96 9.46 4.47
N LEU A 166 15.19 10.78 4.56
CA LEU A 166 15.25 11.50 5.85
C LEU A 166 13.87 11.51 6.54
N GLU A 167 12.81 11.72 5.78
CA GLU A 167 11.43 11.64 6.30
C GLU A 167 11.15 10.23 6.87
N ALA A 168 11.43 9.19 6.11
CA ALA A 168 11.27 7.81 6.58
C ALA A 168 12.18 7.50 7.79
N ALA A 169 13.37 8.08 7.88
CA ALA A 169 14.28 7.92 9.02
C ALA A 169 13.75 8.60 10.30
N THR A 170 12.87 9.59 10.19
CA THR A 170 12.21 10.22 11.35
C THR A 170 11.29 9.23 12.09
N GLU A 171 10.67 8.32 11.38
CA GLU A 171 9.73 7.33 11.94
C GLU A 171 10.41 5.97 12.20
N ALA A 172 11.21 5.50 11.25
CA ALA A 172 11.76 4.14 11.25
C ALA A 172 13.31 4.09 11.43
N GLY A 173 13.96 5.23 11.63
CA GLY A 173 15.41 5.31 11.87
C GLY A 173 15.81 4.86 13.28
N SER A 174 17.09 4.52 13.43
CA SER A 174 17.71 4.16 14.70
C SER A 174 19.04 4.88 14.86
N HIS A 175 19.67 4.77 16.02
CA HIS A 175 21.02 5.33 16.27
C HIS A 175 22.05 4.89 15.22
N GLU A 176 21.89 3.70 14.63
CA GLU A 176 22.76 3.21 13.54
C GLU A 176 22.61 4.03 12.24
N THR A 177 21.50 4.74 12.07
CA THR A 177 21.21 5.57 10.90
C THR A 177 21.84 6.96 10.99
N LEU A 178 22.16 7.47 12.21
CA LEU A 178 22.68 8.81 12.45
C LEU A 178 23.92 9.17 11.61
N PRO A 179 24.93 8.30 11.45
CA PRO A 179 26.09 8.62 10.61
C PRO A 179 25.72 8.84 9.12
N ALA A 180 24.71 8.14 8.62
CA ALA A 180 24.24 8.29 7.25
C ALA A 180 23.46 9.60 7.07
N ILE A 181 22.66 10.00 8.07
CA ILE A 181 21.97 11.30 8.10
C ILE A 181 23.00 12.44 8.05
N ALA A 182 24.06 12.39 8.87
CA ALA A 182 25.13 13.39 8.86
C ALA A 182 25.86 13.48 7.50
N MET A 183 26.10 12.33 6.86
CA MET A 183 26.67 12.29 5.50
C MET A 183 25.75 12.90 4.46
N ALA A 184 24.44 12.59 4.48
CA ALA A 184 23.46 13.17 3.57
C ALA A 184 23.42 14.70 3.72
N ARG A 185 23.39 15.21 4.95
CA ARG A 185 23.45 16.64 5.25
C ARG A 185 24.69 17.31 4.67
N GLN A 186 25.84 16.65 4.77
CA GLN A 186 27.10 17.20 4.22
C GLN A 186 27.10 17.18 2.67
N ARG A 187 26.59 16.11 2.07
CA ARG A 187 26.52 15.99 0.58
C ARG A 187 25.61 17.03 -0.06
N PHE A 188 24.57 17.46 0.63
CA PHE A 188 23.57 18.43 0.18
C PHE A 188 23.57 19.69 1.05
N ALA A 189 24.77 20.15 1.46
CA ALA A 189 24.92 21.25 2.42
C ALA A 189 24.29 22.59 1.94
N ASP A 190 24.18 22.78 0.64
CA ASP A 190 23.58 23.96 0.02
C ASP A 190 22.03 23.89 -0.07
N ASP A 191 21.43 22.76 0.28
CA ASP A 191 19.98 22.57 0.30
C ASP A 191 19.42 22.74 1.72
N PRO A 192 18.69 23.85 1.99
CA PRO A 192 18.20 24.14 3.33
C PRO A 192 17.11 23.14 3.78
N PHE A 193 16.37 22.51 2.86
CA PHE A 193 15.38 21.51 3.18
C PHE A 193 16.03 20.22 3.71
N ILE A 194 17.11 19.76 3.04
CA ILE A 194 17.89 18.60 3.53
C ILE A 194 18.49 18.89 4.90
N GLY A 195 19.00 20.11 5.12
CA GLY A 195 19.49 20.53 6.44
C GLY A 195 18.43 20.39 7.52
N PHE A 196 17.25 20.93 7.27
CA PHE A 196 16.11 20.88 8.19
C PHE A 196 15.61 19.43 8.43
N ALA A 197 15.44 18.64 7.36
CA ALA A 197 14.98 17.25 7.46
C ALA A 197 15.98 16.37 8.24
N ALA A 198 17.27 16.59 8.02
CA ALA A 198 18.33 15.88 8.75
C ALA A 198 18.32 16.22 10.24
N ASP A 199 18.15 17.49 10.60
CA ASP A 199 18.07 17.92 12.01
C ASP A 199 16.82 17.31 12.69
N LEU A 200 15.69 17.27 12.00
CA LEU A 200 14.46 16.67 12.51
C LEU A 200 14.61 15.16 12.75
N ALA A 201 15.15 14.43 11.76
CA ALA A 201 15.39 12.99 11.88
C ALA A 201 16.38 12.66 13.01
N GLN A 202 17.49 13.43 13.12
CA GLN A 202 18.44 13.28 14.19
C GLN A 202 17.80 13.49 15.55
N GLN A 203 17.09 14.62 15.75
CA GLN A 203 16.42 14.94 17.01
C GLN A 203 15.42 13.85 17.42
N ARG A 204 14.65 13.32 16.47
CA ARG A 204 13.66 12.28 16.73
C ARG A 204 14.33 10.99 17.21
N ILE A 205 15.39 10.55 16.52
CA ILE A 205 16.14 9.33 16.86
C ILE A 205 16.83 9.47 18.23
N GLU A 206 17.42 10.63 18.54
CA GLU A 206 18.12 10.88 19.82
C GLU A 206 17.14 10.98 21.01
N SER A 207 15.85 11.24 20.77
CA SER A 207 14.81 11.34 21.80
C SER A 207 14.09 10.02 22.10
N THR A 208 14.38 8.94 21.37
CA THR A 208 13.77 7.61 21.52
C THR A 208 14.69 6.66 22.28
#